data_64e0d86fbcfd825d545b294954ee51c7
#
_entry.id   64e0d86fbcfd825d545b294954ee51c7
#
_cell.length_a   1.000
_cell.length_b   1.000
_cell.length_c   1.000
_cell.angle_alpha   90.00
_cell.angle_beta   90.00
_cell.angle_gamma   90.00
#
_symmetry.space_group_name_H-M   'P 1'
#
loop_
_entity.id
_entity.type
_entity.pdbx_description
1 polymer ?
#
loop_
_entity_poly.entity_id
_entity_poly.type
_entity_poly.pdbx_seq_one_letter_code
_entity_poly.pdbx_strand_id
1 'polypeptide(L)'
;MLKNLQPETIKNCTGNELNVLCDELRRVIYETVMQCGGHLASNLGAVESTVALFSVFDFPKDKIVFDVGHQCYAYKLLSGRAERFSTLRLAGGISGFPKRNESVYDC
;
A
#
# COMPACT_ATOMS: atom_id res chain seq x y z
N MET A 1 -10.11 7.59 -5.67
CA MET A 1 -8.72 7.96 -5.95
C MET A 1 -7.82 6.75 -6.08
N LEU A 2 -7.82 5.86 -5.09
CA LEU A 2 -6.92 4.69 -5.10
C LEU A 2 -7.11 3.76 -6.28
N LYS A 3 -8.34 3.51 -6.71
CA LYS A 3 -8.64 2.52 -7.76
C LYS A 3 -8.00 2.85 -9.10
N ASN A 4 -7.83 4.13 -9.40
CA ASN A 4 -7.27 4.59 -10.68
C ASN A 4 -5.88 5.18 -10.52
N LEU A 5 -5.27 4.99 -9.35
CA LEU A 5 -3.98 5.59 -9.05
C LEU A 5 -2.85 4.82 -9.72
N GLN A 6 -2.02 5.55 -10.45
CA GLN A 6 -0.78 5.02 -11.02
C GLN A 6 0.41 5.61 -10.27
N PRO A 7 1.55 4.90 -10.16
CA PRO A 7 2.72 5.46 -9.48
C PRO A 7 3.15 6.82 -10.00
N GLU A 8 3.03 7.07 -11.30
CA GLU A 8 3.38 8.36 -11.89
C GLU A 8 2.50 9.49 -11.38
N THR A 9 1.24 9.18 -11.08
CA THR A 9 0.28 10.17 -10.54
C THR A 9 0.76 10.68 -9.19
N ILE A 10 1.32 9.79 -8.36
CA ILE A 10 1.81 10.17 -7.04
C ILE A 10 2.92 11.21 -7.14
N LYS A 11 3.83 11.03 -8.10
CA LYS A 11 4.96 11.94 -8.31
C LYS A 11 4.52 13.36 -8.67
N ASN A 12 3.33 13.49 -9.26
CA ASN A 12 2.80 14.77 -9.72
C ASN A 12 1.83 15.40 -8.71
N CYS A 13 1.60 14.77 -7.56
CA CYS A 13 0.70 15.28 -6.54
C CYS A 13 1.32 16.45 -5.79
N THR A 14 0.47 17.44 -5.44
CA THR A 14 0.85 18.51 -4.52
C THR A 14 0.90 17.95 -3.10
N GLY A 15 1.48 18.73 -2.15
CA GLY A 15 1.49 18.34 -0.74
C GLY A 15 0.09 18.08 -0.18
N ASN A 16 -0.88 18.93 -0.54
CA ASN A 16 -2.28 18.73 -0.11
C ASN A 16 -2.87 17.45 -0.68
N GLU A 17 -2.60 17.15 -1.95
CA GLU A 17 -3.06 15.92 -2.57
C GLU A 17 -2.44 14.69 -1.93
N LEU A 18 -1.16 14.76 -1.56
CA LEU A 18 -0.50 13.66 -0.84
C LEU A 18 -1.13 13.43 0.54
N ASN A 19 -1.50 14.51 1.24
CA ASN A 19 -2.18 14.39 2.53
C ASN A 19 -3.55 13.72 2.39
N VAL A 20 -4.32 14.08 1.36
CA VAL A 20 -5.60 13.44 1.07
C VAL A 20 -5.41 11.96 0.78
N LEU A 21 -4.38 11.62 0.01
CA LEU A 21 -4.05 10.22 -0.29
C LEU A 21 -3.72 9.45 0.99
N CYS A 22 -2.92 10.04 1.88
CA CYS A 22 -2.60 9.40 3.16
C CYS A 22 -3.85 9.12 4.00
N ASP A 23 -4.77 10.07 4.05
CA ASP A 23 -6.01 9.89 4.80
C ASP A 23 -6.87 8.77 4.20
N GLU A 24 -6.93 8.69 2.88
CA GLU A 24 -7.66 7.62 2.20
C GLU A 24 -7.02 6.26 2.46
N LEU A 25 -5.71 6.17 2.41
CA LEU A 25 -4.98 4.94 2.72
C LEU A 25 -5.26 4.47 4.14
N ARG A 26 -5.22 5.38 5.11
CA ARG A 26 -5.53 5.05 6.51
C ARG A 26 -6.93 4.50 6.65
N ARG A 27 -7.90 5.14 6.01
CA ARG A 27 -9.29 4.71 6.08
C ARG A 27 -9.46 3.31 5.51
N VAL A 28 -8.89 3.06 4.33
CA VAL A 28 -8.99 1.74 3.66
C VAL A 28 -8.32 0.66 4.51
N ILE A 29 -7.14 0.95 5.04
CA ILE A 29 -6.41 -0.01 5.89
C ILE A 29 -7.23 -0.31 7.15
N TYR A 30 -7.74 0.72 7.82
CA TYR A 30 -8.54 0.54 9.04
C TYR A 30 -9.77 -0.33 8.77
N GLU A 31 -10.55 0.01 7.74
CA GLU A 31 -11.77 -0.71 7.41
C GLU A 31 -11.48 -2.16 7.03
N THR A 32 -10.42 -2.40 6.26
CA THR A 32 -10.06 -3.75 5.84
C THR A 32 -9.58 -4.60 7.02
N VAL A 33 -8.73 -4.04 7.87
CA VAL A 33 -8.23 -4.77 9.05
C VAL A 33 -9.36 -5.10 10.01
N MET A 34 -10.33 -4.21 10.16
CA MET A 34 -11.51 -4.48 11.00
C MET A 34 -12.31 -5.68 10.49
N GLN A 35 -12.35 -5.91 9.19
CA GLN A 35 -13.08 -7.03 8.59
C GLN A 35 -12.26 -8.30 8.47
N CYS A 36 -10.99 -8.17 8.05
CA CYS A 36 -10.15 -9.31 7.68
C CYS A 36 -9.13 -9.68 8.77
N GLY A 37 -8.93 -8.80 9.73
CA GLY A 37 -7.82 -8.91 10.67
C GLY A 37 -6.52 -8.41 10.04
N GLY A 38 -5.47 -8.39 10.83
CA GLY A 38 -4.15 -7.96 10.36
C GLY A 38 -3.48 -6.99 11.32
N HIS A 39 -2.39 -6.38 10.84
CA HIS A 39 -1.56 -5.48 11.63
C HIS A 39 -2.01 -4.04 11.40
N LEU A 40 -2.68 -3.43 12.38
CA LEU A 40 -3.22 -2.08 12.22
C LEU A 40 -2.18 -1.00 12.52
N ALA A 41 -1.63 -1.01 13.74
CA ALA A 41 -0.78 0.10 14.19
C ALA A 41 0.49 0.27 13.34
N SER A 42 1.17 -0.83 13.01
CA SER A 42 2.38 -0.79 12.20
C SER A 42 2.12 -0.27 10.80
N ASN A 43 0.94 -0.58 10.24
CA ASN A 43 0.57 -0.12 8.90
C ASN A 43 0.13 1.34 8.90
N LEU A 44 -0.64 1.78 9.89
CA LEU A 44 -1.01 3.18 10.01
C LEU A 44 0.24 4.05 10.19
N GLY A 45 1.23 3.56 10.93
CA GLY A 45 2.49 4.27 11.13
C GLY A 45 3.38 4.35 9.89
N ALA A 46 3.16 3.50 8.88
CA ALA A 46 3.98 3.46 7.67
C ALA A 46 3.35 4.15 6.46
N VAL A 47 2.17 4.78 6.62
CA VAL A 47 1.45 5.36 5.48
C VAL A 47 2.24 6.51 4.86
N GLU A 48 2.62 7.51 5.64
CA GLU A 48 3.35 8.67 5.12
C GLU A 48 4.70 8.30 4.53
N SER A 49 5.44 7.42 5.21
CA SER A 49 6.75 6.96 4.70
C SER A 49 6.59 6.28 3.34
N THR A 50 5.57 5.43 3.20
CA THR A 50 5.33 4.71 1.95
C THR A 50 4.95 5.68 0.82
N VAL A 51 4.06 6.62 1.09
CA VAL A 51 3.66 7.63 0.10
C VAL A 51 4.88 8.47 -0.30
N ALA A 52 5.70 8.87 0.66
CA ALA A 52 6.93 9.64 0.38
C ALA A 52 7.88 8.85 -0.53
N LEU A 53 8.04 7.56 -0.28
CA LEU A 53 8.89 6.71 -1.13
C LEU A 53 8.36 6.65 -2.57
N PHE A 54 7.05 6.51 -2.76
CA PHE A 54 6.46 6.52 -4.09
C PHE A 54 6.59 7.87 -4.78
N SER A 55 6.68 8.96 -4.04
CA SER A 55 6.84 10.28 -4.63
C SER A 55 8.26 10.53 -5.13
N VAL A 56 9.25 9.75 -4.68
CA VAL A 56 10.67 9.93 -4.97
C VAL A 56 11.23 8.83 -5.86
N PHE A 57 10.88 7.58 -5.60
CA PHE A 57 11.43 6.42 -6.29
C PHE A 57 10.48 5.88 -7.35
N ASP A 58 11.02 5.12 -8.31
CA ASP A 58 10.26 4.56 -9.45
C ASP A 58 10.06 3.07 -9.24
N PHE A 59 9.03 2.69 -8.48
CA PHE A 59 8.68 1.28 -8.30
C PHE A 59 7.93 0.78 -9.54
N PRO A 60 8.12 -0.45 -9.99
CA PRO A 60 8.95 -1.51 -9.40
C PRO A 60 10.41 -1.52 -9.88
N LYS A 61 10.83 -0.55 -10.67
CA LYS A 61 12.23 -0.45 -11.12
C LYS A 61 13.16 -0.35 -9.92
N ASP A 62 12.88 0.60 -9.03
CA ASP A 62 13.50 0.65 -7.71
C ASP A 62 12.88 -0.43 -6.84
N LYS A 63 13.63 -0.93 -5.86
CA LYS A 63 13.17 -2.02 -5.02
C LYS A 63 13.08 -1.57 -3.57
N ILE A 64 12.06 -2.08 -2.89
CA ILE A 64 11.93 -1.90 -1.45
C ILE A 64 11.82 -3.29 -0.81
N VAL A 65 12.60 -3.51 0.24
CA VAL A 65 12.55 -4.74 1.03
C VAL A 65 12.07 -4.36 2.42
N PHE A 66 10.98 -4.97 2.84
CA PHE A 66 10.43 -4.73 4.17
C PHE A 66 11.04 -5.72 5.16
N ASP A 67 11.45 -5.20 6.32
CA ASP A 67 11.90 -6.06 7.41
C ASP A 67 10.65 -6.74 8.01
N VAL A 68 10.64 -8.07 8.02
CA VAL A 68 9.49 -8.91 8.34
C VAL A 68 8.34 -8.74 7.33
N GLY A 69 7.92 -7.51 7.02
CA GLY A 69 6.96 -7.22 5.96
C GLY A 69 5.52 -7.04 6.42
N HIS A 70 5.26 -6.98 7.72
CA HIS A 70 3.89 -6.81 8.24
C HIS A 70 3.35 -5.39 8.07
N GLN A 71 4.17 -4.44 7.63
CA GLN A 71 3.83 -3.02 7.47
C GLN A 71 3.72 -2.61 5.99
N CYS A 72 3.37 -3.54 5.10
CA CYS A 72 3.39 -3.31 3.65
C CYS A 72 2.02 -2.99 3.04
N TYR A 73 0.99 -2.73 3.84
CA TYR A 73 -0.37 -2.57 3.30
C TYR A 73 -0.51 -1.36 2.39
N ALA A 74 0.04 -0.20 2.77
CA ALA A 74 0.03 0.97 1.91
C ALA A 74 0.79 0.70 0.60
N TYR A 75 1.91 -0.02 0.67
CA TYR A 75 2.67 -0.41 -0.50
C TYR A 75 1.83 -1.26 -1.47
N LYS A 76 1.07 -2.21 -0.94
CA LYS A 76 0.18 -3.03 -1.77
C LYS A 76 -0.91 -2.19 -2.42
N LEU A 77 -1.53 -1.30 -1.66
CA LEU A 77 -2.56 -0.40 -2.19
C LEU A 77 -2.02 0.50 -3.31
N LEU A 78 -0.81 1.01 -3.17
CA LEU A 78 -0.20 1.92 -4.15
C LEU A 78 0.43 1.19 -5.33
N SER A 79 0.60 -0.12 -5.24
CA SER A 79 1.21 -0.93 -6.30
C SER A 79 0.18 -1.72 -7.13
N GLY A 80 -1.02 -1.17 -7.28
CA GLY A 80 -2.02 -1.71 -8.19
C GLY A 80 -2.93 -2.77 -7.60
N ARG A 81 -2.91 -2.99 -6.30
CA ARG A 81 -3.73 -4.03 -5.64
C ARG A 81 -4.89 -3.46 -4.84
N ALA A 82 -5.29 -2.21 -5.10
CA ALA A 82 -6.37 -1.56 -4.36
C ALA A 82 -7.69 -2.31 -4.50
N GLU A 83 -8.02 -2.81 -5.69
CA GLU A 83 -9.28 -3.53 -5.91
C GLU A 83 -9.33 -4.85 -5.16
N ARG A 84 -8.19 -5.52 -5.02
CA ARG A 84 -8.11 -6.82 -4.35
C ARG A 84 -7.85 -6.69 -2.84
N PHE A 85 -7.69 -5.48 -2.34
CA PHE A 85 -7.29 -5.28 -0.95
C PHE A 85 -8.33 -5.80 0.04
N SER A 86 -9.61 -5.83 -0.34
CA SER A 86 -10.67 -6.40 0.49
C SER A 86 -10.50 -7.91 0.72
N THR A 87 -9.61 -8.58 -0.04
CA THR A 87 -9.30 -9.99 0.11
C THR A 87 -8.07 -10.24 0.98
N LEU A 88 -7.57 -9.22 1.66
CA LEU A 88 -6.37 -9.30 2.48
C LEU A 88 -6.49 -10.43 3.50
N ARG A 89 -5.51 -11.34 3.51
CA ARG A 89 -5.43 -12.48 4.44
C ARG A 89 -6.54 -13.51 4.30
N LEU A 90 -7.41 -13.35 3.30
CA LEU A 90 -8.48 -14.33 3.05
C LEU A 90 -7.95 -15.44 2.12
N ALA A 91 -8.59 -16.61 2.18
CA ALA A 91 -8.22 -17.73 1.31
C ALA A 91 -8.40 -17.31 -0.16
N GLY A 92 -7.38 -17.51 -0.98
CA GLY A 92 -7.39 -17.09 -2.37
C GLY A 92 -7.19 -15.59 -2.58
N GLY A 93 -7.05 -14.82 -1.50
CA GLY A 93 -6.84 -13.39 -1.57
C GLY A 93 -5.37 -12.99 -1.51
N ILE A 94 -5.12 -11.69 -1.31
CA ILE A 94 -3.76 -11.20 -1.20
C ILE A 94 -3.18 -11.45 0.18
N SER A 95 -1.86 -11.62 0.22
CA SER A 95 -1.11 -11.89 1.45
C SER A 95 -1.00 -10.65 2.33
N GLY A 96 -0.92 -10.83 3.63
CA GLY A 96 -0.58 -9.77 4.57
C GLY A 96 0.91 -9.41 4.60
N PHE A 97 1.73 -10.09 3.81
CA PHE A 97 3.17 -9.86 3.69
C PHE A 97 3.54 -9.70 2.22
N PRO A 98 4.72 -9.11 1.89
CA PRO A 98 5.18 -9.09 0.51
C PRO A 98 5.31 -10.51 -0.04
N LYS A 99 4.95 -10.70 -1.30
CA LYS A 99 4.93 -12.02 -1.91
C LYS A 99 5.26 -11.91 -3.41
N ARG A 100 6.40 -12.47 -3.79
CA ARG A 100 6.94 -12.31 -5.16
C ARG A 100 5.99 -12.77 -6.25
N ASN A 101 5.26 -13.85 -6.01
CA ASN A 101 4.33 -14.37 -7.02
C ASN A 101 2.99 -13.63 -7.05
N GLU A 102 2.79 -12.66 -6.17
CA GLU A 102 1.59 -11.82 -6.15
C GLU A 102 1.74 -10.61 -7.06
N SER A 103 2.94 -10.02 -7.11
CA SER A 103 3.17 -8.79 -7.85
C SER A 103 4.65 -8.62 -8.15
N VAL A 104 4.96 -8.02 -9.32
CA VAL A 104 6.34 -7.64 -9.67
C VAL A 104 6.90 -6.57 -8.72
N TYR A 105 6.03 -5.91 -7.97
CA TYR A 105 6.44 -4.91 -6.99
C TYR A 105 7.07 -5.54 -5.74
N ASP A 106 6.75 -6.80 -5.45
CA ASP A 106 7.19 -7.46 -4.22
C ASP A 106 8.54 -8.16 -4.40
N CYS A 107 9.39 -7.99 -3.41
CA CYS A 107 10.69 -8.66 -3.35
C CYS A 107 10.66 -9.86 -2.42
#